data_73db91ae16fd4ae57448c7e5416e5b39
#
_entry.id   73db91ae16fd4ae57448c7e5416e5b39
#
_cell.length_a   1.000
_cell.length_b   1.000
_cell.length_c   1.000
_cell.angle_alpha   90.00
_cell.angle_beta   90.00
_cell.angle_gamma   90.00
#
_symmetry.space_group_name_H-M   'P 1'
#
loop_
_entity.id
_entity.type
_entity.pdbx_description
1 polymer ?
#
loop_
_entity_poly.entity_id
_entity_poly.type
_entity_poly.pdbx_seq_one_letter_code
_entity_poly.pdbx_strand_id
1 'polypeptide(L)'
;AALARLTRSIDPSRPALSNDGWHHVDSDLLTVHDYDANPARLRLRYRGRQMERWIAPGVLGPARAFVVVGSDQPVDLPVLLDEFGGVDFRPDGGRGWGYSTVRTRGRFVRRIGELVAAVRASDALGGYCWTQLTDTGQETNGLCDENRRPKAPVQELAAIFGQDPQPPTRAGN
;
A
#
# COMPACT_ATOMS: atom_id res chain seq x y z
N ALA A 1 -16.80 -14.45 2.84
CA ALA A 1 -17.57 -14.46 4.09
C ALA A 1 -17.32 -15.73 4.91
N ALA A 2 -17.62 -16.96 4.39
CA ALA A 2 -17.54 -18.19 5.20
C ALA A 2 -16.16 -18.42 5.83
N LEU A 3 -15.09 -18.26 5.06
CA LEU A 3 -13.72 -18.44 5.57
C LEU A 3 -13.36 -17.38 6.62
N ALA A 4 -13.74 -16.13 6.45
CA ALA A 4 -13.49 -15.09 7.43
C ALA A 4 -14.19 -15.39 8.78
N ARG A 5 -15.44 -15.87 8.71
CA ARG A 5 -16.19 -16.31 9.91
C ARG A 5 -15.53 -17.50 10.59
N LEU A 6 -15.09 -18.49 9.81
CA LEU A 6 -14.36 -19.64 10.33
C LEU A 6 -13.04 -19.20 11.00
N THR A 7 -12.27 -18.31 10.37
CA THR A 7 -11.05 -17.75 10.94
C THR A 7 -11.31 -17.11 12.30
N ARG A 8 -12.33 -16.23 12.40
CA ARG A 8 -12.70 -15.59 13.70
C ARG A 8 -13.17 -16.59 14.74
N SER A 9 -13.81 -17.69 14.33
CA SER A 9 -14.25 -18.70 15.29
C SER A 9 -13.09 -19.53 15.88
N ILE A 10 -11.98 -19.60 15.15
CA ILE A 10 -10.75 -20.32 15.59
C ILE A 10 -9.83 -19.36 16.37
N ASP A 11 -9.61 -18.15 15.85
CA ASP A 11 -8.78 -17.12 16.47
C ASP A 11 -9.49 -15.76 16.45
N PRO A 12 -10.24 -15.40 17.49
CA PRO A 12 -10.90 -14.11 17.59
C PRO A 12 -9.96 -12.96 18.02
N SER A 13 -8.67 -13.24 18.27
CA SER A 13 -7.71 -12.25 18.77
C SER A 13 -7.14 -11.32 17.69
N ARG A 14 -7.38 -11.62 16.42
CA ARG A 14 -6.86 -10.86 15.28
C ARG A 14 -7.95 -10.52 14.27
N PRO A 15 -7.83 -9.34 13.59
CA PRO A 15 -8.72 -9.03 12.48
C PRO A 15 -8.61 -10.07 11.36
N ALA A 16 -9.76 -10.42 10.78
CA ALA A 16 -9.82 -11.33 9.64
C ALA A 16 -10.21 -10.59 8.37
N LEU A 17 -9.48 -10.84 7.29
CA LEU A 17 -9.75 -10.34 5.95
C LEU A 17 -10.36 -11.43 5.10
N SER A 18 -11.41 -11.10 4.36
CA SER A 18 -12.04 -12.06 3.44
C SER A 18 -11.31 -12.17 2.11
N ASN A 19 -10.58 -11.15 1.74
CA ASN A 19 -9.74 -11.04 0.55
C ASN A 19 -8.67 -9.98 0.78
N ASP A 20 -7.67 -9.91 -0.08
CA ASP A 20 -6.58 -8.96 -0.02
C ASP A 20 -6.67 -7.93 -1.13
N GLY A 21 -6.49 -6.64 -0.81
CA GLY A 21 -6.46 -5.53 -1.75
C GLY A 21 -7.79 -5.06 -2.34
N TRP A 22 -8.80 -5.92 -2.44
CA TRP A 22 -10.13 -5.63 -3.03
C TRP A 22 -11.15 -6.72 -2.72
N HIS A 23 -12.41 -6.52 -3.17
CA HIS A 23 -13.54 -7.48 -3.09
C HIS A 23 -13.85 -7.95 -1.67
N HIS A 24 -13.76 -7.04 -0.69
CA HIS A 24 -14.09 -7.36 0.69
C HIS A 24 -15.57 -7.69 0.88
N VAL A 25 -15.82 -8.78 1.61
CA VAL A 25 -17.13 -9.26 2.02
C VAL A 25 -17.04 -9.82 3.44
N ASP A 26 -17.42 -9.11 4.46
CA ASP A 26 -17.29 -9.58 5.85
C ASP A 26 -15.82 -9.56 6.37
N SER A 27 -15.12 -8.46 6.08
CA SER A 27 -13.78 -8.16 6.61
C SER A 27 -13.86 -7.24 7.83
N ASP A 28 -12.87 -7.34 8.73
CA ASP A 28 -12.75 -6.46 9.92
C ASP A 28 -12.02 -5.15 9.61
N LEU A 29 -11.31 -5.10 8.51
CA LEU A 29 -10.68 -3.91 7.93
C LEU A 29 -10.65 -4.05 6.41
N LEU A 30 -10.40 -2.95 5.71
CA LEU A 30 -10.30 -2.94 4.26
C LEU A 30 -8.85 -2.80 3.83
N THR A 31 -8.42 -3.57 2.84
CA THR A 31 -7.10 -3.44 2.23
C THR A 31 -7.21 -3.00 0.79
N VAL A 32 -6.17 -2.31 0.30
CA VAL A 32 -6.13 -1.78 -1.06
C VAL A 32 -4.73 -1.92 -1.64
N HIS A 33 -4.64 -2.43 -2.87
CA HIS A 33 -3.41 -2.38 -3.67
C HIS A 33 -3.45 -1.19 -4.61
N ASP A 34 -2.42 -0.34 -4.58
CA ASP A 34 -2.32 0.82 -5.45
C ASP A 34 -0.88 1.10 -5.87
N TYR A 35 -0.54 0.71 -7.07
CA TYR A 35 0.79 0.88 -7.65
C TYR A 35 0.94 2.13 -8.52
N ASP A 36 0.12 3.16 -8.29
CA ASP A 36 0.29 4.42 -9.01
C ASP A 36 1.65 5.05 -8.70
N ALA A 37 2.47 5.20 -9.73
CA ALA A 37 3.82 5.76 -9.59
C ALA A 37 3.83 7.30 -9.42
N ASN A 38 2.68 7.96 -9.40
CA ASN A 38 2.57 9.40 -9.25
C ASN A 38 2.23 9.78 -7.80
N PRO A 39 3.17 10.37 -7.03
CA PRO A 39 2.95 10.73 -5.63
C PRO A 39 1.80 11.72 -5.42
N ALA A 40 1.58 12.64 -6.39
CA ALA A 40 0.50 13.62 -6.29
C ALA A 40 -0.88 12.95 -6.42
N ARG A 41 -1.01 11.95 -7.30
CA ARG A 41 -2.24 11.17 -7.44
C ARG A 41 -2.52 10.31 -6.21
N LEU A 42 -1.50 9.64 -5.65
CA LEU A 42 -1.63 8.92 -4.38
C LEU A 42 -2.11 9.86 -3.26
N ARG A 43 -1.43 11.00 -3.08
CA ARG A 43 -1.80 11.98 -2.05
C ARG A 43 -3.25 12.47 -2.20
N LEU A 44 -3.72 12.71 -3.43
CA LEU A 44 -5.10 13.13 -3.68
C LEU A 44 -6.09 12.01 -3.40
N ARG A 45 -5.79 10.78 -3.83
CA ARG A 45 -6.67 9.61 -3.73
C ARG A 45 -6.95 9.23 -2.29
N TYR A 46 -5.94 9.29 -1.42
CA TYR A 46 -6.01 8.91 0.00
C TYR A 46 -6.29 10.08 0.94
N ARG A 47 -6.98 11.13 0.48
CA ARG A 47 -7.62 12.12 1.35
C ARG A 47 -9.01 11.65 1.75
N GLY A 48 -9.40 11.84 3.02
CA GLY A 48 -10.61 11.30 3.64
C GLY A 48 -11.83 11.25 2.74
N ARG A 49 -12.38 12.41 2.34
CA ARG A 49 -13.56 12.48 1.45
C ARG A 49 -13.37 11.87 0.06
N GLN A 50 -12.15 11.84 -0.46
CA GLN A 50 -11.90 11.18 -1.75
C GLN A 50 -11.87 9.67 -1.60
N MET A 51 -11.28 9.18 -0.51
CA MET A 51 -11.24 7.75 -0.21
C MET A 51 -12.65 7.20 0.01
N GLU A 52 -13.50 7.87 0.78
CA GLU A 52 -14.90 7.51 1.02
C GLU A 52 -15.69 7.26 -0.27
N ARG A 53 -15.41 8.05 -1.33
CA ARG A 53 -16.12 7.91 -2.62
C ARG A 53 -15.87 6.61 -3.33
N TRP A 54 -14.60 6.16 -3.38
CA TRP A 54 -14.26 4.96 -4.13
C TRP A 54 -14.25 3.67 -3.27
N ILE A 55 -14.34 3.78 -1.94
CA ILE A 55 -14.60 2.63 -1.07
C ILE A 55 -16.07 2.20 -1.17
N ALA A 56 -16.97 3.12 -1.48
CA ALA A 56 -18.41 2.83 -1.53
C ALA A 56 -18.70 1.62 -2.43
N PRO A 57 -19.67 0.76 -2.04
CA PRO A 57 -20.06 -0.38 -2.83
C PRO A 57 -20.46 0.02 -4.25
N GLY A 58 -20.01 -0.74 -5.25
CA GLY A 58 -20.31 -0.47 -6.65
C GLY A 58 -19.46 0.64 -7.30
N VAL A 59 -18.51 1.24 -6.57
CA VAL A 59 -17.58 2.23 -7.11
C VAL A 59 -16.20 1.60 -7.30
N LEU A 60 -15.61 1.83 -8.48
CA LEU A 60 -14.26 1.36 -8.78
C LEU A 60 -13.22 2.20 -8.04
N GLY A 61 -12.40 1.52 -7.26
CA GLY A 61 -11.24 2.06 -6.58
C GLY A 61 -9.95 2.00 -7.40
N PRO A 62 -8.80 2.10 -6.74
CA PRO A 62 -7.50 1.83 -7.32
C PRO A 62 -7.47 0.48 -8.06
N ALA A 63 -6.55 0.31 -8.99
CA ALA A 63 -6.46 -0.87 -9.85
C ALA A 63 -7.74 -1.21 -10.64
N ARG A 64 -8.74 -0.30 -10.68
CA ARG A 64 -10.04 -0.49 -11.34
C ARG A 64 -10.82 -1.70 -10.79
N ALA A 65 -10.66 -1.98 -9.52
CA ALA A 65 -11.37 -3.02 -8.80
C ALA A 65 -12.35 -2.42 -7.79
N PHE A 66 -13.44 -3.14 -7.50
CA PHE A 66 -14.33 -2.80 -6.38
C PHE A 66 -13.61 -3.17 -5.07
N VAL A 67 -13.47 -2.22 -4.15
CA VAL A 67 -12.90 -2.52 -2.83
C VAL A 67 -13.88 -3.36 -2.02
N VAL A 68 -15.14 -2.96 -2.04
CA VAL A 68 -16.21 -3.66 -1.33
C VAL A 68 -17.18 -4.28 -2.34
N VAL A 69 -17.55 -5.53 -2.13
CA VAL A 69 -18.56 -6.24 -2.89
C VAL A 69 -19.63 -6.76 -1.93
N GLY A 70 -20.90 -6.57 -2.32
CA GLY A 70 -22.05 -6.89 -1.48
C GLY A 70 -22.48 -5.73 -0.59
N SER A 71 -23.73 -5.77 -0.14
CA SER A 71 -24.37 -4.71 0.63
C SER A 71 -24.05 -4.75 2.13
N ASP A 72 -23.58 -5.88 2.62
CA ASP A 72 -23.47 -6.14 4.07
C ASP A 72 -22.06 -5.86 4.64
N GLN A 73 -21.11 -5.50 3.78
CA GLN A 73 -19.78 -5.13 4.23
C GLN A 73 -19.80 -3.68 4.73
N PRO A 74 -19.45 -3.41 6.01
CA PRO A 74 -19.25 -2.05 6.49
C PRO A 74 -18.14 -1.33 5.71
N VAL A 75 -18.27 -0.02 5.51
CA VAL A 75 -17.28 0.82 4.81
C VAL A 75 -16.58 1.83 5.72
N ASP A 76 -17.04 1.97 6.96
CA ASP A 76 -16.45 2.82 8.01
C ASP A 76 -15.34 2.09 8.81
N LEU A 77 -14.70 1.12 8.17
CA LEU A 77 -13.61 0.34 8.72
C LEU A 77 -12.25 0.98 8.45
N PRO A 78 -11.23 0.67 9.26
CA PRO A 78 -9.85 1.06 8.96
C PRO A 78 -9.44 0.58 7.57
N VAL A 79 -8.78 1.45 6.79
CA VAL A 79 -8.28 1.14 5.46
C VAL A 79 -6.76 1.08 5.51
N LEU A 80 -6.19 -0.01 5.01
CA LEU A 80 -4.74 -0.19 4.85
C LEU A 80 -4.39 -0.19 3.35
N LEU A 81 -3.37 0.58 2.98
CA LEU A 81 -2.72 0.45 1.68
C LEU A 81 -1.64 -0.62 1.82
N ASP A 82 -2.04 -1.87 1.74
CA ASP A 82 -1.21 -3.02 2.07
C ASP A 82 -0.29 -3.47 0.93
N GLU A 83 -0.48 -2.95 -0.28
CA GLU A 83 0.51 -3.05 -1.34
C GLU A 83 0.61 -1.72 -2.11
N PHE A 84 1.81 -1.15 -2.17
CA PHE A 84 2.12 0.00 -3.02
C PHE A 84 3.62 0.10 -3.30
N GLY A 85 3.98 0.97 -4.23
CA GLY A 85 5.38 1.22 -4.57
C GLY A 85 5.81 0.44 -5.81
N GLY A 86 6.27 -0.78 -5.66
CA GLY A 86 6.67 -1.63 -6.78
C GLY A 86 7.71 -0.99 -7.70
N VAL A 87 8.70 -0.27 -7.12
CA VAL A 87 9.72 0.46 -7.87
C VAL A 87 10.84 -0.48 -8.29
N ASP A 88 10.90 -0.78 -9.57
CA ASP A 88 11.93 -1.59 -10.17
C ASP A 88 13.25 -0.80 -10.37
N PHE A 89 14.34 -1.33 -9.86
CA PHE A 89 15.67 -0.74 -10.01
C PHE A 89 16.57 -1.58 -10.92
N ARG A 90 16.80 -1.08 -12.15
CA ARG A 90 17.59 -1.75 -13.17
C ARG A 90 18.69 -0.83 -13.71
N PRO A 91 19.83 -0.71 -13.05
CA PRO A 91 20.93 0.14 -13.52
C PRO A 91 21.47 -0.29 -14.88
N ASP A 92 21.56 -1.59 -15.12
CA ASP A 92 22.12 -2.18 -16.33
C ASP A 92 21.09 -2.47 -17.44
N GLY A 93 19.82 -2.10 -17.23
CA GLY A 93 18.75 -2.31 -18.21
C GLY A 93 18.35 -3.77 -18.42
N GLY A 94 18.76 -4.67 -17.51
CA GLY A 94 18.47 -6.11 -17.55
C GLY A 94 16.98 -6.47 -17.57
N ARG A 95 16.69 -7.76 -17.64
CA ARG A 95 15.32 -8.29 -17.54
C ARG A 95 14.80 -8.14 -16.11
N GLY A 96 13.55 -7.79 -15.97
CA GLY A 96 12.89 -7.64 -14.67
C GLY A 96 11.57 -6.92 -14.85
N TRP A 97 10.80 -6.85 -13.76
CA TRP A 97 9.50 -6.26 -13.76
C TRP A 97 9.22 -5.46 -12.49
N GLY A 98 8.47 -4.40 -12.63
CA GLY A 98 7.90 -3.58 -11.58
C GLY A 98 6.93 -2.57 -12.15
N TYR A 99 6.17 -1.91 -11.31
CA TYR A 99 5.13 -0.95 -11.72
C TYR A 99 5.71 0.38 -12.20
N SER A 100 6.92 0.71 -11.77
CA SER A 100 7.70 1.81 -12.33
C SER A 100 9.19 1.46 -12.29
N THR A 101 9.95 1.93 -13.30
CA THR A 101 11.37 1.58 -13.44
C THR A 101 12.25 2.80 -13.26
N VAL A 102 13.33 2.64 -12.50
CA VAL A 102 14.41 3.63 -12.34
C VAL A 102 15.76 2.98 -12.64
N ARG A 103 16.74 3.79 -13.10
CA ARG A 103 18.05 3.31 -13.56
C ARG A 103 19.22 3.80 -12.70
N THR A 104 18.99 4.69 -11.74
CA THR A 104 20.06 5.18 -10.87
C THR A 104 19.63 5.07 -9.42
N ARG A 105 20.57 4.78 -8.52
CA ARG A 105 20.35 4.68 -7.08
C ARG A 105 19.68 5.93 -6.51
N GLY A 106 20.16 7.11 -6.88
CA GLY A 106 19.55 8.36 -6.41
C GLY A 106 18.10 8.54 -6.84
N ARG A 107 17.73 8.08 -8.05
CA ARG A 107 16.32 8.05 -8.48
C ARG A 107 15.51 7.00 -7.73
N PHE A 108 16.11 5.86 -7.41
CA PHE A 108 15.47 4.79 -6.64
C PHE A 108 15.09 5.29 -5.24
N VAL A 109 16.05 5.79 -4.48
CA VAL A 109 15.83 6.32 -3.13
C VAL A 109 14.82 7.48 -3.15
N ARG A 110 15.00 8.43 -4.08
CA ARG A 110 14.07 9.56 -4.22
C ARG A 110 12.64 9.11 -4.52
N ARG A 111 12.44 8.18 -5.46
CA ARG A 111 11.11 7.69 -5.83
C ARG A 111 10.43 6.99 -4.66
N ILE A 112 11.15 6.15 -3.91
CA ILE A 112 10.63 5.54 -2.69
C ILE A 112 10.21 6.62 -1.69
N GLY A 113 11.06 7.60 -1.42
CA GLY A 113 10.78 8.70 -0.50
C GLY A 113 9.55 9.51 -0.90
N GLU A 114 9.41 9.85 -2.19
CA GLU A 114 8.25 10.59 -2.72
C GLU A 114 6.93 9.82 -2.54
N LEU A 115 6.93 8.51 -2.80
CA LEU A 115 5.75 7.66 -2.68
C LEU A 115 5.37 7.45 -1.21
N VAL A 116 6.35 7.13 -0.36
CA VAL A 116 6.12 6.96 1.08
C VAL A 116 5.63 8.26 1.71
N ALA A 117 6.23 9.40 1.39
CA ALA A 117 5.77 10.70 1.89
C ALA A 117 4.35 11.04 1.43
N ALA A 118 3.95 10.65 0.21
CA ALA A 118 2.60 10.85 -0.29
C ALA A 118 1.57 10.04 0.50
N VAL A 119 1.88 8.78 0.81
CA VAL A 119 1.02 7.87 1.58
C VAL A 119 0.95 8.31 3.05
N ARG A 120 2.07 8.66 3.66
CA ARG A 120 2.13 9.15 5.06
C ARG A 120 1.39 10.46 5.29
N ALA A 121 1.23 11.27 4.24
CA ALA A 121 0.43 12.49 4.30
C ALA A 121 -1.10 12.23 4.25
N SER A 122 -1.53 10.96 4.19
CA SER A 122 -2.95 10.60 4.27
C SER A 122 -3.47 10.81 5.68
N ASP A 123 -4.66 11.37 5.76
CA ASP A 123 -5.47 11.50 6.98
C ASP A 123 -6.53 10.40 7.12
N ALA A 124 -6.55 9.47 6.15
CA ALA A 124 -7.60 8.47 6.02
C ALA A 124 -7.09 7.02 6.07
N LEU A 125 -5.79 6.80 5.86
CA LEU A 125 -5.21 5.46 5.95
C LEU A 125 -4.84 5.11 7.40
N GLY A 126 -5.22 3.92 7.83
CA GLY A 126 -4.80 3.34 9.11
C GLY A 126 -3.36 2.79 9.10
N GLY A 127 -2.82 2.56 7.90
CA GLY A 127 -1.46 2.06 7.72
C GLY A 127 -1.13 1.72 6.28
N TYR A 128 0.11 1.29 6.07
CA TYR A 128 0.58 0.87 4.74
C TYR A 128 1.65 -0.21 4.81
N CYS A 129 1.80 -0.97 3.72
CA CYS A 129 2.90 -1.91 3.53
C CYS A 129 3.55 -1.67 2.16
N TRP A 130 4.87 -1.53 2.15
CA TRP A 130 5.64 -1.33 0.91
C TRP A 130 5.86 -2.65 0.18
N THR A 131 5.59 -2.68 -1.11
CA THR A 131 5.91 -3.81 -1.99
C THR A 131 7.15 -3.48 -2.82
N GLN A 132 8.28 -4.19 -2.56
CA GLN A 132 8.42 -5.28 -1.58
C GLN A 132 9.79 -5.24 -0.90
N LEU A 133 10.06 -6.13 0.04
CA LEU A 133 11.34 -6.16 0.75
C LEU A 133 12.47 -6.71 -0.13
N THR A 134 12.24 -7.84 -0.81
CA THR A 134 13.25 -8.51 -1.66
C THR A 134 12.70 -8.79 -3.04
N ASP A 135 13.58 -8.83 -4.04
CA ASP A 135 13.21 -9.33 -5.37
C ASP A 135 12.72 -10.76 -5.30
N THR A 136 11.76 -11.09 -6.15
CA THR A 136 11.13 -12.42 -6.20
C THR A 136 10.92 -12.85 -7.66
N GLY A 137 11.69 -13.82 -8.12
CA GLY A 137 11.64 -14.27 -9.51
C GLY A 137 11.94 -13.14 -10.51
N GLN A 138 10.98 -12.82 -11.39
CA GLN A 138 11.11 -11.73 -12.35
C GLN A 138 10.75 -10.35 -11.78
N GLU A 139 10.23 -10.26 -10.56
CA GLU A 139 9.91 -8.99 -9.91
C GLU A 139 11.17 -8.40 -9.28
N THR A 140 11.68 -7.33 -9.88
CA THR A 140 12.90 -6.64 -9.46
C THR A 140 12.61 -5.33 -8.72
N ASN A 141 11.49 -5.28 -8.02
CA ASN A 141 10.96 -4.12 -7.31
C ASN A 141 11.20 -4.15 -5.79
N GLY A 142 12.02 -5.08 -5.29
CA GLY A 142 12.44 -5.14 -3.89
C GLY A 142 13.34 -3.97 -3.46
N LEU A 143 13.32 -3.65 -2.16
CA LEU A 143 14.32 -2.78 -1.53
C LEU A 143 15.70 -3.46 -1.50
N CYS A 144 15.68 -4.79 -1.46
CA CYS A 144 16.85 -5.67 -1.55
C CYS A 144 16.76 -6.51 -2.82
N ASP A 145 17.90 -7.01 -3.27
CA ASP A 145 17.98 -8.03 -4.32
C ASP A 145 17.48 -9.41 -3.82
N GLU A 146 17.47 -10.41 -4.70
CA GLU A 146 17.08 -11.78 -4.39
C GLU A 146 17.94 -12.45 -3.29
N ASN A 147 19.18 -11.97 -3.10
CA ASN A 147 20.11 -12.40 -2.07
C ASN A 147 19.99 -11.57 -0.78
N ARG A 148 18.94 -10.76 -0.63
CA ARG A 148 18.68 -9.86 0.50
C ARG A 148 19.74 -8.76 0.69
N ARG A 149 20.49 -8.40 -0.35
CA ARG A 149 21.44 -7.28 -0.33
C ARG A 149 20.68 -6.00 -0.63
N PRO A 150 20.79 -4.96 0.24
CA PRO A 150 20.11 -3.69 0.00
C PRO A 150 20.56 -3.03 -1.32
N LYS A 151 19.59 -2.57 -2.12
CA LYS A 151 19.84 -1.88 -3.40
C LYS A 151 20.29 -0.42 -3.22
N ALA A 152 20.16 0.11 -2.00
CA ALA A 152 20.63 1.43 -1.59
C ALA A 152 21.19 1.35 -0.16
N PRO A 153 21.93 2.36 0.32
CA PRO A 153 22.40 2.40 1.69
C PRO A 153 21.26 2.22 2.69
N VAL A 154 21.44 1.32 3.65
CA VAL A 154 20.39 0.98 4.63
C VAL A 154 19.93 2.22 5.39
N GLN A 155 20.87 3.14 5.71
CA GLN A 155 20.57 4.38 6.42
C GLN A 155 19.63 5.30 5.62
N GLU A 156 19.79 5.36 4.29
CA GLU A 156 18.90 6.16 3.41
C GLU A 156 17.50 5.56 3.37
N LEU A 157 17.39 4.22 3.25
CA LEU A 157 16.12 3.53 3.28
C LEU A 157 15.45 3.65 4.66
N ALA A 158 16.21 3.43 5.74
CA ALA A 158 15.70 3.56 7.10
C ALA A 158 15.19 4.97 7.40
N ALA A 159 15.86 6.01 6.91
CA ALA A 159 15.40 7.39 7.06
C ALA A 159 14.06 7.66 6.37
N ILE A 160 13.73 6.93 5.29
CA ILE A 160 12.43 7.04 4.62
C ILE A 160 11.32 6.37 5.44
N PHE A 161 11.57 5.15 5.93
CA PHE A 161 10.54 4.35 6.61
C PHE A 161 10.48 4.58 8.12
N GLY A 162 11.59 4.98 8.75
CA GLY A 162 11.72 5.16 10.19
C GLY A 162 11.25 6.52 10.74
N GLN A 163 10.74 7.42 9.91
CA GLN A 163 10.14 8.67 10.41
C GLN A 163 8.79 8.36 11.04
N ASP A 164 8.61 8.72 12.33
CA ASP A 164 7.31 8.59 12.97
C ASP A 164 6.24 9.38 12.20
N PRO A 165 5.05 8.81 12.00
CA PRO A 165 3.94 9.56 11.46
C PRO A 165 3.66 10.75 12.40
N GLN A 166 3.71 11.97 11.86
CA GLN A 166 3.26 13.14 12.61
C GLN A 166 1.79 12.89 13.00
N PRO A 167 1.43 13.01 14.27
CA PRO A 167 0.04 12.89 14.66
C PRO A 167 -0.78 13.93 13.88
N PRO A 168 -2.00 13.57 13.46
CA PRO A 168 -2.84 14.53 12.75
C PRO A 168 -2.98 15.78 13.61
N THR A 169 -2.60 16.92 13.06
CA THR A 169 -2.87 18.22 13.68
C THR A 169 -4.39 18.31 13.84
N ARG A 170 -4.88 18.16 15.07
CA ARG A 170 -6.28 18.45 15.36
C ARG A 170 -6.52 19.88 14.91
N ALA A 171 -7.32 20.04 13.85
CA ALA A 171 -7.85 21.33 13.51
C ALA A 171 -8.57 21.84 14.77
N GLY A 172 -8.05 22.93 15.34
CA GLY A 172 -8.66 23.56 16.51
C GLY A 172 -10.12 23.93 16.18
N ASN A 173 -10.96 23.66 17.12
CA ASN A 173 -12.34 24.14 17.12
C ASN A 173 -12.39 25.66 16.98
#